data_9f38aca8c227def44b8177aafb434911
#
_entry.id   9f38aca8c227def44b8177aafb434911
#
_cell.length_a   1.000
_cell.length_b   1.000
_cell.length_c   1.000
_cell.angle_alpha   90.00
_cell.angle_beta   90.00
_cell.angle_gamma   90.00
#
_symmetry.space_group_name_H-M   'P 1'
#
loop_
_entity.id
_entity.type
_entity.pdbx_description
1 polymer ?
#
loop_
_entity_poly.entity_id
_entity_poly.type
_entity_poly.pdbx_seq_one_letter_code
_entity_poly.pdbx_strand_id
1 'polypeptide(L)'
;MTTGKEVISRETGEIIEMESEALAVSPAYVQETTKSIALLQDMTRDLLRRGRDFGRTPGTASDGLWDPGASLIIAGFNCYVGQRRVLRLVDEEDKISVIVEVPIISRQTGKEVGTGVGAASTLETKYKYRWQ
;
A
#
# COMPACT_ATOMS: atom_id res chain seq x y z
N MET A 1 30.19 11.82 23.46
CA MET A 1 30.01 11.31 23.31
C MET A 1 29.80 10.71 22.70
N THR A 2 29.66 10.35 22.31
CA THR A 2 29.34 9.71 21.75
C THR A 2 29.14 8.82 21.68
N THR A 3 28.99 8.52 21.69
CA THR A 3 28.62 7.83 21.91
C THR A 3 28.45 6.68 21.50
N GLY A 4 27.75 6.46 21.00
CA GLY A 4 27.45 5.20 20.71
C GLY A 4 28.36 4.59 19.81
N LYS A 5 29.03 5.31 19.12
CA LYS A 5 29.73 4.70 18.20
C LYS A 5 30.72 3.81 18.67
N GLU A 6 31.30 4.04 19.64
CA GLU A 6 32.30 3.19 19.96
C GLU A 6 31.86 2.21 20.79
N VAL A 7 30.76 2.20 20.94
CA VAL A 7 30.26 1.38 21.76
C VAL A 7 30.53 0.10 21.59
N ILE A 8 30.60 -0.42 20.88
CA ILE A 8 30.65 -1.61 20.90
C ILE A 8 31.72 -2.16 20.45
N SER A 9 32.28 -2.33 20.46
CA SER A 9 33.25 -3.03 20.19
C SER A 9 33.77 -2.75 19.09
N ARG A 10 34.61 -2.84 18.92
CA ARG A 10 35.34 -2.59 18.00
C ARG A 10 34.71 -2.78 16.79
N GLU A 11 34.54 -3.74 16.26
CA GLU A 11 34.00 -3.79 15.06
C GLU A 11 32.59 -3.76 15.12
N THR A 12 31.97 -4.41 15.91
CA THR A 12 30.55 -4.46 15.79
C THR A 12 29.93 -3.34 16.50
N GLY A 13 30.62 -2.70 17.36
CA GLY A 13 30.01 -1.66 18.07
C GLY A 13 29.47 -0.55 17.26
N GLU A 14 30.20 -0.06 16.33
CA GLU A 14 29.71 1.04 15.55
C GLU A 14 28.54 0.65 14.68
N ILE A 15 28.53 -0.56 14.14
CA ILE A 15 27.43 -1.00 13.34
C ILE A 15 26.16 -1.07 14.12
N ILE A 16 26.23 -1.59 15.33
CA ILE A 16 25.04 -1.67 16.15
C ILE A 16 24.51 -0.31 16.49
N GLU A 17 25.41 0.66 16.69
CA GLU A 17 24.95 1.93 16.99
C GLU A 17 24.31 2.57 15.84
N MET A 18 24.78 2.43 14.65
CA MET A 18 24.17 2.96 13.47
C MET A 18 22.76 2.37 13.27
N GLU A 19 22.60 1.10 13.57
CA GLU A 19 21.30 0.50 13.46
C GLU A 19 20.32 1.09 14.49
N SER A 20 20.78 1.34 15.68
CA SER A 20 19.94 1.98 16.66
C SER A 20 19.50 3.35 16.23
N GLU A 21 20.38 4.14 15.67
CA GLU A 21 20.01 5.46 15.19
C GLU A 21 19.03 5.38 14.04
N ALA A 22 19.21 4.42 13.14
CA ALA A 22 18.30 4.25 12.02
C ALA A 22 16.88 3.88 12.45
N LEU A 23 16.75 3.22 13.59
CA LEU A 23 15.45 2.84 14.09
C LEU A 23 14.89 3.84 15.08
N ALA A 24 15.66 4.86 15.44
CA ALA A 24 15.18 5.84 16.41
C ALA A 24 14.11 6.73 15.77
N VAL A 25 13.07 7.01 16.54
CA VAL A 25 11.99 7.87 16.07
C VAL A 25 12.20 9.24 16.67
N SER A 26 12.36 10.25 15.83
CA SER A 26 12.55 11.62 16.30
C SER A 26 11.20 12.32 16.52
N PRO A 27 11.11 13.25 17.47
CA PRO A 27 9.90 14.05 17.65
C PRO A 27 9.50 14.82 16.40
N ALA A 28 10.46 15.34 15.66
CA ALA A 28 10.19 16.06 14.42
C ALA A 28 9.53 15.14 13.38
N TYR A 29 10.03 13.92 13.25
CA TYR A 29 9.45 12.95 12.33
C TYR A 29 8.01 12.59 12.71
N VAL A 30 7.76 12.39 14.00
CA VAL A 30 6.41 12.08 14.48
C VAL A 30 5.45 13.23 14.20
N GLN A 31 5.87 14.47 14.45
CA GLN A 31 5.03 15.63 14.17
C GLN A 31 4.71 15.75 12.69
N GLU A 32 5.69 15.58 11.84
CA GLU A 32 5.50 15.68 10.40
C GLU A 32 4.60 14.58 9.88
N THR A 33 4.81 13.36 10.35
CA THR A 33 3.98 12.21 9.98
C THR A 33 2.54 12.42 10.44
N THR A 34 2.33 12.92 11.65
CA THR A 34 1.00 13.21 12.17
C THR A 34 0.28 14.23 11.31
N LYS A 35 0.98 15.28 10.88
CA LYS A 35 0.38 16.29 9.99
C LYS A 35 0.02 15.68 8.64
N SER A 36 0.87 14.84 8.11
CA SER A 36 0.62 14.17 6.84
C SER A 36 -0.61 13.26 6.91
N ILE A 37 -0.76 12.51 8.01
CA ILE A 37 -1.92 11.67 8.23
C ILE A 37 -3.19 12.51 8.33
N ALA A 38 -3.13 13.64 9.05
CA ALA A 38 -4.29 14.53 9.17
C ALA A 38 -4.71 15.10 7.82
N LEU A 39 -3.75 15.50 7.00
CA LEU A 39 -4.05 15.97 5.64
C LEU A 39 -4.66 14.89 4.78
N LEU A 40 -4.20 13.66 4.92
CA LEU A 40 -4.77 12.53 4.20
C LEU A 40 -6.22 12.28 4.63
N GLN A 41 -6.49 12.34 5.93
CA GLN A 41 -7.85 12.17 6.45
C GLN A 41 -8.77 13.27 5.93
N ASP A 42 -8.30 14.52 5.90
CA ASP A 42 -9.06 15.63 5.36
C ASP A 42 -9.33 15.44 3.87
N MET A 43 -8.33 15.06 3.11
CA MET A 43 -8.50 14.79 1.69
C MET A 43 -9.51 13.69 1.46
N THR A 44 -9.42 12.60 2.23
CA THR A 44 -10.35 11.48 2.11
C THR A 44 -11.78 11.93 2.39
N ARG A 45 -11.98 12.73 3.45
CA ARG A 45 -13.29 13.20 3.81
C ARG A 45 -13.86 14.16 2.77
N ASP A 46 -13.04 15.06 2.25
CA ASP A 46 -13.50 16.14 1.40
C ASP A 46 -13.63 15.75 -0.07
N LEU A 47 -12.78 14.84 -0.54
CA LEU A 47 -12.76 14.47 -1.95
C LEU A 47 -13.53 13.20 -2.27
N LEU A 48 -13.57 12.25 -1.36
CA LEU A 48 -14.24 10.99 -1.63
C LEU A 48 -15.74 11.10 -1.43
N ARG A 49 -16.50 10.57 -2.37
CA ARG A 49 -17.95 10.60 -2.33
C ARG A 49 -18.52 9.20 -2.20
N ARG A 50 -19.45 9.05 -1.26
CA ARG A 50 -20.15 7.79 -1.10
C ARG A 50 -20.96 7.48 -2.36
N GLY A 51 -20.92 6.24 -2.78
CA GLY A 51 -21.64 5.80 -3.98
C GLY A 51 -20.84 5.96 -5.27
N ARG A 52 -19.71 6.67 -5.21
CA ARG A 52 -18.79 6.79 -6.35
C ARG A 52 -17.42 6.23 -6.00
N ASP A 53 -16.90 6.63 -4.86
CA ASP A 53 -15.52 6.34 -4.46
C ASP A 53 -15.45 5.28 -3.37
N PHE A 54 -16.47 5.16 -2.58
CA PHE A 54 -16.57 4.16 -1.52
C PHE A 54 -18.04 3.85 -1.21
N GLY A 55 -18.26 2.76 -0.53
CA GLY A 55 -19.57 2.35 -0.11
C GLY A 55 -19.59 0.89 0.29
N ARG A 56 -20.81 0.40 0.51
CA ARG A 56 -20.97 -1.00 0.88
C ARG A 56 -21.07 -1.84 -0.38
N THR A 57 -20.24 -2.85 -0.48
CA THR A 57 -20.33 -3.84 -1.55
C THR A 57 -21.28 -4.94 -1.08
N PRO A 58 -22.15 -5.44 -1.92
CA PRO A 58 -23.05 -6.54 -1.55
C PRO A 58 -22.25 -7.72 -0.99
N GLY A 59 -22.71 -8.24 0.14
CA GLY A 59 -22.04 -9.35 0.81
C GLY A 59 -20.97 -8.93 1.81
N THR A 60 -20.76 -7.63 2.01
CA THR A 60 -19.79 -7.15 3.01
C THR A 60 -20.52 -6.47 4.17
N ALA A 61 -19.89 -6.50 5.35
CA ALA A 61 -20.45 -5.93 6.56
C ALA A 61 -20.15 -4.44 6.72
N SER A 62 -19.16 -3.93 6.02
CA SER A 62 -18.69 -2.55 6.17
C SER A 62 -18.44 -1.91 4.82
N ASP A 63 -18.25 -0.59 4.84
CA ASP A 63 -17.89 0.13 3.63
C ASP A 63 -16.49 -0.22 3.20
N GLY A 64 -16.26 -0.23 1.91
CA GLY A 64 -14.96 -0.45 1.29
C GLY A 64 -14.63 0.66 0.31
N LEU A 65 -13.35 0.80 0.02
CA LEU A 65 -12.88 1.76 -0.98
C LEU A 65 -13.03 1.13 -2.36
N TRP A 66 -13.57 1.90 -3.29
CA TRP A 66 -13.76 1.45 -4.67
C TRP A 66 -12.67 2.04 -5.58
N ASP A 67 -12.55 1.51 -6.79
CA ASP A 67 -11.52 1.90 -7.72
C ASP A 67 -11.42 3.41 -7.97
N PRO A 68 -12.51 4.14 -8.18
CA PRO A 68 -12.40 5.59 -8.35
C PRO A 68 -11.80 6.29 -7.14
N GLY A 69 -12.17 5.85 -5.93
CA GLY A 69 -11.63 6.40 -4.70
C GLY A 69 -10.16 6.08 -4.52
N ALA A 70 -9.76 4.86 -4.83
CA ALA A 70 -8.35 4.45 -4.77
C ALA A 70 -7.51 5.30 -5.73
N SER A 71 -8.01 5.54 -6.93
CA SER A 71 -7.33 6.37 -7.92
C SER A 71 -7.14 7.80 -7.45
N LEU A 72 -8.15 8.37 -6.78
CA LEU A 72 -8.04 9.72 -6.23
C LEU A 72 -6.98 9.80 -5.13
N ILE A 73 -6.93 8.81 -4.27
CA ILE A 73 -5.93 8.77 -3.19
C ILE A 73 -4.53 8.67 -3.78
N ILE A 74 -4.31 7.79 -4.73
CA ILE A 74 -3.01 7.62 -5.38
C ILE A 74 -2.58 8.93 -6.03
N ALA A 75 -3.49 9.60 -6.73
CA ALA A 75 -3.19 10.89 -7.35
C ALA A 75 -2.89 11.97 -6.31
N GLY A 76 -3.61 11.96 -5.18
CA GLY A 76 -3.40 12.92 -4.10
C GLY A 76 -2.01 12.80 -3.47
N PHE A 77 -1.41 11.61 -3.48
CA PHE A 77 -0.05 11.40 -3.00
C PHE A 77 1.01 11.64 -4.09
N ASN A 78 0.61 12.16 -5.22
CA ASN A 78 1.51 12.40 -6.36
C ASN A 78 2.19 11.09 -6.79
N CYS A 79 1.39 10.04 -6.87
CA CYS A 79 1.83 8.73 -7.30
C CYS A 79 1.02 8.26 -8.50
N TYR A 80 1.49 7.21 -9.14
CA TYR A 80 0.75 6.55 -10.19
C TYR A 80 0.98 5.03 -10.11
N VAL A 81 0.07 4.30 -10.75
CA VAL A 81 0.14 2.85 -10.79
C VAL A 81 1.04 2.46 -11.94
N GLY A 82 2.08 1.70 -11.65
CA GLY A 82 3.02 1.22 -12.67
C GLY A 82 2.52 -0.04 -13.37
N GLN A 83 3.41 -0.66 -14.13
CA GLN A 83 3.05 -1.84 -14.90
C GLN A 83 2.80 -3.02 -14.00
N ARG A 84 1.68 -3.71 -14.22
CA ARG A 84 1.34 -4.88 -13.44
C ARG A 84 2.29 -6.03 -13.72
N ARG A 85 2.50 -6.85 -12.73
CA ARG A 85 3.30 -8.08 -12.83
C ARG A 85 2.42 -9.26 -12.50
N VAL A 86 2.37 -10.25 -13.35
CA VAL A 86 1.60 -11.47 -13.09
C VAL A 86 2.51 -12.41 -12.31
N LEU A 87 2.18 -12.64 -11.05
CA LEU A 87 2.96 -13.50 -10.18
C LEU A 87 2.64 -14.97 -10.40
N ARG A 88 1.40 -15.26 -10.66
CA ARG A 88 0.96 -16.62 -10.89
C ARG A 88 -0.27 -16.63 -11.78
N LEU A 89 -0.26 -17.52 -12.75
CA LEU A 89 -1.40 -17.75 -13.61
C LEU A 89 -1.61 -19.25 -13.72
N VAL A 90 -2.79 -19.73 -13.38
CA VAL A 90 -3.17 -21.11 -13.56
C VAL A 90 -4.34 -21.10 -14.55
N ASP A 91 -4.14 -21.75 -15.70
CA ASP A 91 -5.15 -21.83 -16.73
C ASP A 91 -5.36 -23.31 -17.04
N GLU A 92 -6.32 -23.89 -16.34
CA GLU A 92 -6.67 -25.29 -16.49
C GLU A 92 -8.08 -25.37 -17.06
N GLU A 93 -8.44 -26.55 -17.56
CA GLU A 93 -9.72 -26.73 -18.26
C GLU A 93 -10.92 -26.20 -17.49
N ASP A 94 -10.96 -26.45 -16.18
CA ASP A 94 -12.09 -26.04 -15.36
C ASP A 94 -11.78 -24.85 -14.43
N LYS A 95 -10.60 -24.24 -14.53
CA LYS A 95 -10.19 -23.27 -13.56
C LYS A 95 -9.19 -22.28 -14.13
N ILE A 96 -9.49 -21.02 -13.95
CA ILE A 96 -8.53 -19.94 -14.21
C ILE A 96 -8.33 -19.19 -12.90
N SER A 97 -7.09 -19.04 -12.50
CA SER A 97 -6.72 -18.33 -11.30
C SER A 97 -5.52 -17.44 -11.58
N VAL A 98 -5.56 -16.23 -11.11
CA VAL A 98 -4.47 -15.28 -11.36
C VAL A 98 -4.13 -14.50 -10.09
N ILE A 99 -2.84 -14.27 -9.88
CA ILE A 99 -2.34 -13.40 -8.84
C ILE A 99 -1.51 -12.32 -9.54
N VAL A 100 -1.85 -11.07 -9.28
CA VAL A 100 -1.22 -9.92 -9.93
C VAL A 100 -0.68 -8.98 -8.88
N GLU A 101 0.50 -8.45 -9.13
CA GLU A 101 1.12 -7.45 -8.29
C GLU A 101 1.18 -6.14 -9.08
N VAL A 102 0.87 -5.04 -8.42
CA VAL A 102 0.85 -3.73 -9.04
C VAL A 102 1.68 -2.77 -8.21
N PRO A 103 2.73 -2.16 -8.77
CA PRO A 103 3.55 -1.22 -8.04
C PRO A 103 2.92 0.17 -8.04
N ILE A 104 3.13 0.90 -6.97
CA ILE A 104 2.78 2.31 -6.86
C ILE A 104 4.08 3.10 -6.92
N ILE A 105 4.14 4.06 -7.82
CA ILE A 105 5.37 4.76 -8.14
C ILE A 105 5.21 6.25 -7.84
N SER A 106 6.21 6.83 -7.19
CA SER A 106 6.24 8.27 -6.94
C SER A 106 6.53 9.02 -8.23
N ARG A 107 5.72 10.03 -8.56
CA ARG A 107 5.99 10.87 -9.72
C ARG A 107 7.23 11.72 -9.51
N GLN A 108 7.53 12.05 -8.27
CA GLN A 108 8.67 12.90 -7.97
C GLN A 108 9.99 12.17 -8.14
N THR A 109 10.10 10.93 -7.70
CA THR A 109 11.34 10.19 -7.71
C THR A 109 11.43 9.11 -8.78
N GLY A 110 10.31 8.69 -9.33
CA GLY A 110 10.25 7.56 -10.25
C GLY A 110 10.45 6.21 -9.57
N LYS A 111 10.49 6.18 -8.24
CA LYS A 111 10.73 4.94 -7.50
C LYS A 111 9.46 4.31 -7.01
N GLU A 112 9.46 3.00 -6.87
CA GLU A 112 8.36 2.27 -6.30
C GLU A 112 8.29 2.56 -4.81
N VAL A 113 7.14 3.01 -4.34
CA VAL A 113 6.93 3.35 -2.93
C VAL A 113 5.93 2.42 -2.25
N GLY A 114 5.28 1.57 -2.99
CA GLY A 114 4.32 0.61 -2.45
C GLY A 114 3.92 -0.40 -3.49
N THR A 115 3.25 -1.45 -3.06
CA THR A 115 2.84 -2.55 -3.93
C THR A 115 1.49 -3.08 -3.46
N GLY A 116 0.61 -3.30 -4.41
CA GLY A 116 -0.66 -3.96 -4.14
C GLY A 116 -0.68 -5.34 -4.79
N VAL A 117 -1.32 -6.30 -4.15
CA VAL A 117 -1.47 -7.65 -4.69
C VAL A 117 -2.95 -7.99 -4.74
N GLY A 118 -3.39 -8.47 -5.87
CA GLY A 118 -4.75 -8.92 -6.06
C GLY A 118 -4.78 -10.33 -6.61
N ALA A 119 -5.82 -11.06 -6.26
CA ALA A 119 -6.01 -12.43 -6.74
C ALA A 119 -7.46 -12.62 -7.15
N ALA A 120 -7.66 -13.41 -8.18
CA ALA A 120 -9.00 -13.78 -8.63
C ALA A 120 -8.99 -15.20 -9.17
N SER A 121 -10.12 -15.89 -9.03
CA SER A 121 -10.28 -17.24 -9.51
C SER A 121 -11.70 -17.45 -10.01
N THR A 122 -11.86 -18.23 -11.07
CA THR A 122 -13.19 -18.59 -11.56
C THR A 122 -13.94 -19.49 -10.59
N LEU A 123 -13.26 -20.04 -9.58
CA LEU A 123 -13.90 -20.84 -8.55
C LEU A 123 -14.51 -20.00 -7.44
N GLU A 124 -14.30 -18.69 -7.43
CA GLU A 124 -14.94 -17.83 -6.45
C GLU A 124 -16.46 -17.84 -6.67
N THR A 125 -17.21 -17.87 -5.59
CA THR A 125 -18.66 -17.98 -5.64
C THR A 125 -19.30 -16.89 -6.52
N LYS A 126 -18.75 -15.67 -6.47
CA LYS A 126 -19.28 -14.55 -7.26
C LYS A 126 -19.15 -14.74 -8.77
N TYR A 127 -18.26 -15.61 -9.22
CA TYR A 127 -18.07 -15.88 -10.63
C TYR A 127 -18.61 -17.26 -11.07
N LYS A 128 -18.68 -18.20 -10.12
CA LYS A 128 -19.03 -19.58 -10.40
C LYS A 128 -20.39 -19.77 -11.06
N TYR A 129 -21.33 -18.90 -10.75
CA TYR A 129 -22.69 -19.01 -11.24
C TYR A 129 -23.11 -17.86 -12.17
N ARG A 130 -22.16 -17.10 -12.64
CA ARG A 130 -22.46 -15.88 -13.39
C ARG A 130 -23.07 -16.14 -14.77
N TRP A 131 -22.83 -17.30 -15.31
CA TRP A 131 -23.22 -17.63 -16.68
C TRP A 131 -24.24 -18.75 -16.77
N GLN A 132 -25.00 -18.95 -15.77
CA GLN A 132 -26.09 -19.94 -15.81
C GLN A 132 -27.39 -19.32 -16.26
#